data_fc580ca88a203fdae36e11f8e1e17b31
#
_entry.id   fc580ca88a203fdae36e11f8e1e17b31
#
_cell.length_a   1.000
_cell.length_b   1.000
_cell.length_c   1.000
_cell.angle_alpha   90.00
_cell.angle_beta   90.00
_cell.angle_gamma   90.00
#
_symmetry.space_group_name_H-M   'P 1'
#
loop_
_entity.id
_entity.type
_entity.pdbx_description
1 polymer ?
#
loop_
_entity_poly.entity_id
_entity_poly.type
_entity_poly.pdbx_seq_one_letter_code
_entity_poly.pdbx_strand_id
1 'polypeptide(L)'
;MSEKLNFADKFKELNSRDVSAHVEKKQNLNYLSWAYVQQELTKEDPTYEEKVIEFPYPDSNNENFFVPYLKTNEGYMVCVELTVFGVTKREWLPVLDYRNKPVAIGSSTAIFDINKATKRCMVKCAAKFGLGNYLYLGEEAPDVSDELKELVSEEAENFIKVVEDTGQSEKYKKEIAKLKNMNVNELDKQQIEKTRNLIKTWLGENE
;
A
#
# COMPACT_ATOMS: atom_id res chain seq x y z
N MET A 1 -31.84 -1.38 6.24
CA MET A 1 -30.96 -2.01 7.27
C MET A 1 -29.57 -2.01 6.68
N SER A 2 -28.66 -1.22 7.23
CA SER A 2 -27.26 -1.27 6.78
C SER A 2 -26.68 -2.64 7.18
N GLU A 3 -26.22 -3.41 6.20
CA GLU A 3 -25.41 -4.60 6.48
C GLU A 3 -24.29 -4.18 7.43
N LYS A 4 -24.21 -4.83 8.58
CA LYS A 4 -23.05 -4.67 9.46
C LYS A 4 -21.83 -5.08 8.68
N LEU A 5 -20.98 -4.10 8.33
CA LEU A 5 -19.71 -4.34 7.66
C LEU A 5 -18.96 -5.42 8.46
N ASN A 6 -18.75 -6.58 7.85
CA ASN A 6 -18.01 -7.64 8.52
C ASN A 6 -16.52 -7.31 8.42
N PHE A 7 -15.91 -6.91 9.54
CA PHE A 7 -14.47 -6.56 9.59
C PHE A 7 -13.58 -7.69 9.02
N ALA A 8 -13.94 -8.96 9.23
CA ALA A 8 -13.15 -10.08 8.73
C ALA A 8 -13.12 -10.13 7.18
N ASP A 9 -14.23 -9.78 6.53
CA ASP A 9 -14.28 -9.73 5.07
C ASP A 9 -13.49 -8.54 4.52
N LYS A 10 -13.58 -7.39 5.17
CA LYS A 10 -12.76 -6.22 4.83
C LYS A 10 -11.27 -6.46 5.05
N PHE A 11 -10.90 -7.16 6.11
CA PHE A 11 -9.52 -7.57 6.34
C PHE A 11 -9.02 -8.48 5.21
N LYS A 12 -9.79 -9.47 4.79
CA LYS A 12 -9.42 -10.38 3.70
C LYS A 12 -9.25 -9.62 2.38
N GLU A 13 -10.20 -8.73 2.07
CA GLU A 13 -10.15 -7.87 0.87
C GLU A 13 -8.86 -7.04 0.83
N LEU A 14 -8.54 -6.32 1.91
CA LEU A 14 -7.32 -5.51 1.99
C LEU A 14 -6.04 -6.37 1.98
N ASN A 15 -6.06 -7.54 2.63
CA ASN A 15 -4.91 -8.44 2.69
C ASN A 15 -4.60 -9.12 1.34
N SER A 16 -5.62 -9.29 0.49
CA SER A 16 -5.44 -9.83 -0.86
C SER A 16 -4.95 -8.79 -1.87
N ARG A 17 -4.87 -7.51 -1.47
CA ARG A 17 -4.46 -6.41 -2.36
C ARG A 17 -2.95 -6.42 -2.54
N ASP A 18 -2.51 -6.53 -3.79
CA ASP A 18 -1.11 -6.38 -4.12
C ASP A 18 -0.66 -4.92 -3.99
N VAL A 19 0.28 -4.67 -3.08
CA VAL A 19 0.87 -3.34 -2.83
C VAL A 19 2.33 -3.27 -3.28
N SER A 20 2.86 -4.28 -3.95
CA SER A 20 4.29 -4.42 -4.32
C SER A 20 4.81 -3.24 -5.13
N ALA A 21 3.99 -2.66 -6.02
CA ALA A 21 4.33 -1.49 -6.81
C ALA A 21 4.60 -0.21 -5.98
N HIS A 22 4.19 -0.20 -4.71
CA HIS A 22 4.31 0.94 -3.79
C HIS A 22 5.28 0.66 -2.64
N VAL A 23 6.08 -0.41 -2.76
CA VAL A 23 7.07 -0.85 -1.77
C VAL A 23 8.47 -0.47 -2.22
N GLU A 24 9.19 0.27 -1.39
CA GLU A 24 10.63 0.49 -1.53
C GLU A 24 11.39 -0.49 -0.63
N LYS A 25 12.41 -1.15 -1.17
CA LYS A 25 13.33 -1.98 -0.37
C LYS A 25 14.55 -1.15 0.05
N LYS A 26 14.78 -1.04 1.37
CA LYS A 26 15.97 -0.39 1.93
C LYS A 26 16.57 -1.32 2.99
N GLN A 27 17.84 -1.70 2.84
CA GLN A 27 18.55 -2.58 3.78
C GLN A 27 17.76 -3.87 4.13
N ASN A 28 17.21 -4.54 3.11
CA ASN A 28 16.36 -5.73 3.24
C ASN A 28 15.04 -5.53 4.02
N LEU A 29 14.63 -4.29 4.27
CA LEU A 29 13.32 -3.98 4.86
C LEU A 29 12.37 -3.42 3.80
N ASN A 30 11.14 -3.86 3.85
CA ASN A 30 10.05 -3.36 3.01
C ASN A 30 9.49 -2.08 3.61
N TYR A 31 9.39 -1.02 2.79
CA TYR A 31 8.81 0.27 3.14
C TYR A 31 7.63 0.55 2.22
N LEU A 32 6.44 0.24 2.67
CA LEU A 32 5.23 0.63 1.95
C LEU A 32 5.02 2.15 2.05
N SER A 33 4.69 2.79 0.92
CA SER A 33 4.44 4.23 0.88
C SER A 33 3.29 4.64 1.80
N TRP A 34 3.56 5.54 2.73
CA TRP A 34 2.53 6.06 3.64
C TRP A 34 1.43 6.83 2.90
N ALA A 35 1.78 7.56 1.84
CA ALA A 35 0.82 8.30 1.02
C ALA A 35 -0.12 7.34 0.27
N TYR A 36 0.41 6.23 -0.24
CA TYR A 36 -0.40 5.18 -0.83
C TYR A 36 -1.36 4.56 0.21
N VAL A 37 -0.87 4.27 1.42
CA VAL A 37 -1.71 3.74 2.50
C VAL A 37 -2.87 4.68 2.83
N GLN A 38 -2.60 5.98 2.98
CA GLN A 38 -3.66 6.97 3.20
C GLN A 38 -4.69 6.99 2.07
N GLN A 39 -4.22 6.96 0.82
CA GLN A 39 -5.10 6.93 -0.35
C GLN A 39 -6.01 5.70 -0.34
N GLU A 40 -5.47 4.54 -0.06
CA GLU A 40 -6.24 3.29 -0.03
C GLU A 40 -7.23 3.25 1.13
N LEU A 41 -6.82 3.68 2.33
CA LEU A 41 -7.74 3.77 3.47
C LEU A 41 -8.88 4.76 3.20
N THR A 42 -8.59 5.92 2.58
CA THR A 42 -9.62 6.90 2.19
C THR A 42 -10.61 6.34 1.18
N LYS A 43 -10.15 5.52 0.23
CA LYS A 43 -11.04 4.87 -0.77
C LYS A 43 -11.97 3.86 -0.11
N GLU A 44 -11.45 3.08 0.84
CA GLU A 44 -12.19 2.00 1.49
C GLU A 44 -13.14 2.52 2.58
N ASP A 45 -12.69 3.48 3.35
CA ASP A 45 -13.44 4.13 4.41
C ASP A 45 -13.14 5.64 4.42
N PRO A 46 -13.95 6.45 3.73
CA PRO A 46 -13.76 7.91 3.72
C PRO A 46 -13.85 8.56 5.10
N THR A 47 -14.35 7.83 6.09
CA THR A 47 -14.51 8.31 7.48
C THR A 47 -13.40 7.79 8.40
N TYR A 48 -12.35 7.13 7.86
CA TYR A 48 -11.25 6.67 8.68
C TYR A 48 -10.56 7.84 9.42
N GLU A 49 -10.08 7.54 10.61
CA GLU A 49 -9.36 8.51 11.42
C GLU A 49 -7.93 8.07 11.68
N GLU A 50 -6.98 8.99 11.54
CA GLU A 50 -5.59 8.83 11.94
C GLU A 50 -5.30 9.74 13.12
N LYS A 51 -4.83 9.17 14.22
CA LYS A 51 -4.46 9.92 15.42
C LYS A 51 -3.03 9.57 15.84
N VAL A 52 -2.15 10.56 15.86
CA VAL A 52 -0.87 10.46 16.55
C VAL A 52 -1.12 10.68 18.04
N ILE A 53 -0.70 9.73 18.86
CA ILE A 53 -0.83 9.85 20.31
C ILE A 53 0.23 10.78 20.83
N GLU A 54 -0.22 11.79 21.57
CA GLU A 54 0.62 12.82 22.17
C GLU A 54 0.86 12.52 23.66
N PHE A 55 2.01 12.93 24.15
CA PHE A 55 2.47 12.73 25.52
C PHE A 55 2.85 14.05 26.15
N PRO A 56 2.65 14.23 27.46
CA PRO A 56 3.14 15.42 28.17
C PRO A 56 4.66 15.57 27.95
N TYR A 57 5.10 16.78 27.65
CA TYR A 57 6.54 17.03 27.50
C TYR A 57 7.20 17.14 28.87
N PRO A 58 8.06 16.16 29.27
CA PRO A 58 8.53 16.04 30.64
C PRO A 58 9.45 17.18 31.10
N ASP A 59 10.08 17.87 30.15
CA ASP A 59 11.02 18.96 30.44
C ASP A 59 10.32 20.35 30.42
N SER A 60 8.98 20.38 30.33
CA SER A 60 8.17 21.63 30.37
C SER A 60 7.49 21.81 31.72
N ASN A 61 7.52 23.05 32.22
CA ASN A 61 6.73 23.46 33.38
C ASN A 61 5.25 23.74 32.98
N ASN A 62 4.89 23.60 31.71
CA ASN A 62 3.55 23.79 31.22
C ASN A 62 2.89 22.41 31.06
N GLU A 63 1.94 22.12 31.92
CA GLU A 63 1.18 20.85 31.93
C GLU A 63 0.35 20.61 30.65
N ASN A 64 0.11 21.66 29.87
CA ASN A 64 -0.64 21.60 28.60
C ASN A 64 0.28 21.51 27.37
N PHE A 65 1.57 21.24 27.56
CA PHE A 65 2.51 21.07 26.46
C PHE A 65 2.74 19.61 26.15
N PHE A 66 2.24 19.18 24.99
CA PHE A 66 2.30 17.80 24.52
C PHE A 66 3.20 17.68 23.29
N VAL A 67 3.79 16.48 23.12
CA VAL A 67 4.65 16.13 22.01
C VAL A 67 4.24 14.79 21.40
N PRO A 68 4.44 14.55 20.09
CA PRO A 68 3.98 13.35 19.40
C PRO A 68 4.93 12.15 19.61
N TYR A 69 5.56 12.06 20.76
CA TYR A 69 6.47 10.98 21.11
C TYR A 69 6.55 10.76 22.62
N LEU A 70 6.81 9.52 23.01
CA LEU A 70 7.18 9.16 24.38
C LEU A 70 8.71 9.18 24.50
N LYS A 71 9.24 10.01 25.41
CA LYS A 71 10.67 10.00 25.79
C LYS A 71 10.90 8.90 26.83
N THR A 72 11.85 8.02 26.58
CA THR A 72 12.29 6.96 27.50
C THR A 72 13.74 7.21 27.92
N ASN A 73 14.28 6.37 28.80
CA ASN A 73 15.70 6.50 29.19
C ASN A 73 16.68 6.15 28.05
N GLU A 74 16.23 5.39 27.05
CA GLU A 74 17.06 4.85 25.97
C GLU A 74 16.80 5.50 24.61
N GLY A 75 15.80 6.39 24.51
CA GLY A 75 15.43 7.02 23.25
C GLY A 75 13.98 7.46 23.20
N TYR A 76 13.35 7.32 22.04
CA TYR A 76 11.98 7.78 21.79
C TYR A 76 11.13 6.65 21.22
N MET A 77 9.85 6.72 21.52
CA MET A 77 8.81 5.90 20.89
C MET A 77 7.70 6.78 20.32
N VAL A 78 7.09 6.32 19.25
CA VAL A 78 5.88 6.93 18.68
C VAL A 78 4.72 5.96 18.78
N CYS A 79 3.51 6.49 18.80
CA CYS A 79 2.29 5.71 18.83
C CYS A 79 1.27 6.31 17.87
N VAL A 80 0.69 5.47 17.01
CA VAL A 80 -0.39 5.86 16.10
C VAL A 80 -1.60 4.98 16.33
N GLU A 81 -2.75 5.59 16.30
CA GLU A 81 -4.05 4.94 16.36
C GLU A 81 -4.79 5.20 15.04
N LEU A 82 -5.34 4.15 14.47
CA LEU A 82 -6.23 4.23 13.31
C LEU A 82 -7.59 3.67 13.67
N THR A 83 -8.64 4.39 13.28
CA THR A 83 -10.01 3.88 13.30
C THR A 83 -10.46 3.71 11.86
N VAL A 84 -10.69 2.45 11.45
CA VAL A 84 -11.11 2.09 10.09
C VAL A 84 -12.28 1.11 10.21
N PHE A 85 -13.33 1.32 9.43
CA PHE A 85 -14.58 0.54 9.49
C PHE A 85 -15.20 0.50 10.91
N GLY A 86 -15.03 1.59 11.68
CA GLY A 86 -15.48 1.66 13.07
C GLY A 86 -14.68 0.82 14.06
N VAL A 87 -13.57 0.21 13.64
CA VAL A 87 -12.65 -0.55 14.51
C VAL A 87 -11.41 0.28 14.77
N THR A 88 -11.02 0.43 16.03
CA THR A 88 -9.83 1.18 16.44
C THR A 88 -8.69 0.21 16.77
N LYS A 89 -7.53 0.43 16.17
CA LYS A 89 -6.28 -0.29 16.44
C LYS A 89 -5.14 0.69 16.67
N ARG A 90 -4.17 0.23 17.46
CA ARG A 90 -3.00 1.05 17.84
C ARG A 90 -1.71 0.30 17.56
N GLU A 91 -0.69 1.05 17.17
CA GLU A 91 0.67 0.54 16.96
C GLU A 91 1.67 1.41 17.68
N TRP A 92 2.75 0.77 18.18
CA TRP A 92 3.89 1.43 18.78
C TRP A 92 5.15 1.13 17.99
N LEU A 93 6.02 2.12 17.83
CA LEU A 93 7.27 1.94 17.13
C LEU A 93 8.40 2.69 17.82
N PRO A 94 9.57 2.07 18.06
CA PRO A 94 10.76 2.78 18.50
C PRO A 94 11.25 3.70 17.39
N VAL A 95 11.80 4.85 17.77
CA VAL A 95 12.47 5.77 16.86
C VAL A 95 13.88 5.29 16.65
N LEU A 96 14.20 4.88 15.42
CA LEU A 96 15.48 4.32 15.04
C LEU A 96 16.23 5.23 14.06
N ASP A 97 17.55 5.27 14.19
CA ASP A 97 18.45 5.91 13.24
C ASP A 97 18.59 5.08 11.94
N TYR A 98 19.43 5.55 11.01
CA TYR A 98 19.69 4.87 9.73
C TYR A 98 20.41 3.53 9.88
N ARG A 99 20.96 3.21 11.08
CA ARG A 99 21.61 1.95 11.43
C ARG A 99 20.68 1.00 12.18
N ASN A 100 19.39 1.33 12.26
CA ASN A 100 18.40 0.61 13.05
C ASN A 100 18.72 0.56 14.56
N LYS A 101 19.42 1.57 15.08
CA LYS A 101 19.67 1.74 16.52
C LYS A 101 18.73 2.80 17.09
N PRO A 102 18.35 2.70 18.38
CA PRO A 102 17.55 3.75 19.03
C PRO A 102 18.23 5.12 18.88
N VAL A 103 17.43 6.13 18.51
CA VAL A 103 17.91 7.50 18.43
C VAL A 103 18.18 8.02 19.84
N ALA A 104 19.42 8.43 20.09
CA ALA A 104 19.84 8.94 21.40
C ALA A 104 19.06 10.21 21.78
N ILE A 105 18.81 10.36 23.08
CA ILE A 105 18.17 11.57 23.62
C ILE A 105 19.06 12.80 23.34
N GLY A 106 18.44 13.86 22.85
CA GLY A 106 19.15 15.10 22.48
C GLY A 106 19.87 15.04 21.12
N SER A 107 19.72 13.96 20.35
CA SER A 107 20.23 13.89 18.98
C SER A 107 19.69 15.04 18.12
N SER A 108 20.54 15.67 17.32
CA SER A 108 20.14 16.73 16.37
C SER A 108 19.20 16.23 15.27
N THR A 109 19.14 14.92 15.02
CA THR A 109 18.24 14.29 14.04
C THR A 109 16.94 13.82 14.65
N ALA A 110 16.77 13.87 15.98
CA ALA A 110 15.65 13.25 16.70
C ALA A 110 14.26 13.65 16.12
N ILE A 111 14.02 14.93 15.87
CA ILE A 111 12.73 15.40 15.32
C ILE A 111 12.44 14.82 13.94
N PHE A 112 13.44 14.74 13.07
CA PHE A 112 13.32 14.15 11.75
C PHE A 112 13.06 12.64 11.81
N ASP A 113 13.77 11.93 12.69
CA ASP A 113 13.61 10.49 12.86
C ASP A 113 12.29 10.15 13.55
N ILE A 114 11.80 10.98 14.47
CA ILE A 114 10.45 10.89 15.05
C ILE A 114 9.37 10.98 13.96
N ASN A 115 9.46 11.98 13.07
CA ASN A 115 8.50 12.12 11.98
C ASN A 115 8.50 10.90 11.05
N LYS A 116 9.67 10.39 10.68
CA LYS A 116 9.79 9.15 9.89
C LYS A 116 9.17 7.94 10.61
N ALA A 117 9.49 7.79 11.91
CA ALA A 117 8.96 6.70 12.71
C ALA A 117 7.44 6.77 12.83
N THR A 118 6.86 7.98 12.96
CA THR A 118 5.41 8.19 12.99
C THR A 118 4.75 7.70 11.69
N LYS A 119 5.31 8.04 10.51
CA LYS A 119 4.77 7.56 9.23
C LYS A 119 4.90 6.04 9.07
N ARG A 120 6.02 5.45 9.50
CA ARG A 120 6.18 3.99 9.53
C ARG A 120 5.22 3.32 10.52
N CYS A 121 4.98 3.93 11.66
CA CYS A 121 4.03 3.45 12.67
C CYS A 121 2.61 3.41 12.11
N MET A 122 2.19 4.45 11.38
CA MET A 122 0.90 4.51 10.70
C MET A 122 0.75 3.37 9.68
N VAL A 123 1.75 3.13 8.84
CA VAL A 123 1.74 2.04 7.86
C VAL A 123 1.62 0.67 8.53
N LYS A 124 2.37 0.41 9.62
CA LYS A 124 2.25 -0.82 10.39
C LYS A 124 0.89 -0.96 11.11
N CYS A 125 0.32 0.15 11.55
CA CYS A 125 -1.03 0.15 12.10
C CYS A 125 -2.07 -0.23 11.02
N ALA A 126 -1.92 0.30 9.80
CA ALA A 126 -2.78 -0.04 8.65
C ALA A 126 -2.68 -1.53 8.27
N ALA A 127 -1.49 -2.14 8.38
CA ALA A 127 -1.31 -3.57 8.15
C ALA A 127 -2.19 -4.43 9.08
N LYS A 128 -2.50 -3.97 10.28
CA LYS A 128 -3.44 -4.67 11.19
C LYS A 128 -4.89 -4.71 10.65
N PHE A 129 -5.21 -3.91 9.65
CA PHE A 129 -6.48 -3.94 8.91
C PHE A 129 -6.41 -4.76 7.63
N GLY A 130 -5.23 -5.36 7.32
CA GLY A 130 -4.97 -6.20 6.18
C GLY A 130 -4.07 -5.55 5.12
N LEU A 131 -4.08 -4.23 4.96
CA LEU A 131 -3.38 -3.55 3.87
C LEU A 131 -1.85 -3.75 3.92
N GLY A 132 -1.32 -4.56 2.99
CA GLY A 132 0.10 -4.89 2.94
C GLY A 132 0.61 -5.73 4.12
N ASN A 133 -0.26 -6.42 4.86
CA ASN A 133 0.11 -7.22 6.02
C ASN A 133 1.09 -8.34 5.69
N TYR A 134 0.97 -8.96 4.51
CA TYR A 134 1.86 -10.02 4.04
C TYR A 134 3.33 -9.58 3.97
N LEU A 135 3.63 -8.30 3.74
CA LEU A 135 5.00 -7.78 3.73
C LEU A 135 5.72 -7.96 5.08
N TYR A 136 4.96 -8.01 6.17
CA TYR A 136 5.49 -8.16 7.53
C TYR A 136 5.52 -9.62 7.99
N LEU A 137 4.80 -10.50 7.31
CA LEU A 137 4.87 -11.94 7.50
C LEU A 137 6.03 -12.58 6.76
N GLY A 138 6.72 -11.83 5.88
CA GLY A 138 7.76 -12.34 5.00
C GLY A 138 7.20 -13.11 3.81
N GLU A 139 5.91 -12.96 3.54
CA GLU A 139 5.22 -13.54 2.38
C GLU A 139 5.49 -12.69 1.12
N GLU A 140 5.32 -13.29 -0.03
CA GLU A 140 5.33 -12.60 -1.31
C GLU A 140 3.98 -11.88 -1.53
N ALA A 141 3.95 -10.96 -2.52
CA ALA A 141 2.69 -10.33 -2.92
C ALA A 141 1.67 -11.40 -3.33
N PRO A 142 0.36 -11.18 -3.07
CA PRO A 142 -0.66 -12.12 -3.51
C PRO A 142 -0.58 -12.40 -5.00
N ASP A 143 -0.69 -13.65 -5.36
CA ASP A 143 -0.73 -14.07 -6.75
C ASP A 143 -1.86 -13.37 -7.52
N VAL A 144 -1.64 -13.16 -8.79
CA VAL A 144 -2.67 -12.65 -9.69
C VAL A 144 -3.78 -13.70 -9.79
N SER A 145 -5.03 -13.30 -9.55
CA SER A 145 -6.15 -14.25 -9.64
C SER A 145 -6.28 -14.83 -11.04
N ASP A 146 -6.70 -16.09 -11.12
CA ASP A 146 -6.88 -16.76 -12.40
C ASP A 146 -7.95 -16.06 -13.26
N GLU A 147 -9.00 -15.51 -12.62
CA GLU A 147 -10.01 -14.70 -13.30
C GLU A 147 -9.40 -13.45 -13.98
N LEU A 148 -8.43 -12.78 -13.35
CA LEU A 148 -7.76 -11.63 -13.95
C LEU A 148 -6.84 -12.03 -15.10
N LYS A 149 -6.21 -13.22 -15.03
CA LYS A 149 -5.41 -13.80 -16.11
C LYS A 149 -6.29 -14.16 -17.30
N GLU A 150 -7.42 -14.81 -17.04
CA GLU A 150 -8.42 -15.14 -18.08
C GLU A 150 -8.93 -13.86 -18.76
N LEU A 151 -9.32 -12.86 -17.98
CA LEU A 151 -9.84 -11.60 -18.49
C LEU A 151 -8.86 -10.88 -19.42
N VAL A 152 -7.57 -10.80 -19.06
CA VAL A 152 -6.56 -10.17 -19.93
C VAL A 152 -6.30 -10.99 -21.20
N SER A 153 -6.41 -12.31 -21.12
CA SER A 153 -6.30 -13.20 -22.27
C SER A 153 -7.45 -12.98 -23.23
N GLU A 154 -8.69 -12.93 -22.74
CA GLU A 154 -9.88 -12.66 -23.54
C GLU A 154 -9.84 -11.25 -24.18
N GLU A 155 -9.43 -10.23 -23.43
CA GLU A 155 -9.26 -8.87 -23.95
C GLU A 155 -8.21 -8.82 -25.06
N ALA A 156 -7.09 -9.57 -24.92
CA ALA A 156 -6.04 -9.66 -25.93
C ALA A 156 -6.52 -10.37 -27.20
N GLU A 157 -7.24 -11.50 -27.06
CA GLU A 157 -7.81 -12.24 -28.19
C GLU A 157 -8.86 -11.41 -28.93
N ASN A 158 -9.73 -10.69 -28.20
CA ASN A 158 -10.73 -9.81 -28.78
C ASN A 158 -10.09 -8.68 -29.57
N PHE A 159 -9.04 -8.03 -29.03
CA PHE A 159 -8.29 -7.03 -29.76
C PHE A 159 -7.71 -7.57 -31.07
N ILE A 160 -7.06 -8.73 -31.04
CA ILE A 160 -6.47 -9.35 -32.22
C ILE A 160 -7.54 -9.61 -33.27
N LYS A 161 -8.67 -10.16 -32.89
CA LYS A 161 -9.80 -10.44 -33.77
C LYS A 161 -10.37 -9.16 -34.41
N VAL A 162 -10.63 -8.14 -33.62
CA VAL A 162 -11.14 -6.86 -34.12
C VAL A 162 -10.18 -6.25 -35.15
N VAL A 163 -8.85 -6.29 -34.90
CA VAL A 163 -7.85 -5.76 -35.82
C VAL A 163 -7.75 -6.59 -37.10
N GLU A 164 -7.90 -7.91 -37.02
CA GLU A 164 -7.91 -8.80 -38.18
C GLU A 164 -9.18 -8.58 -39.04
N ASP A 165 -10.34 -8.53 -38.40
CA ASP A 165 -11.65 -8.32 -39.05
C ASP A 165 -11.76 -6.95 -39.72
N THR A 166 -11.12 -5.93 -39.17
CA THR A 166 -11.09 -4.55 -39.72
C THR A 166 -9.97 -4.33 -40.76
N GLY A 167 -9.16 -5.33 -41.05
CA GLY A 167 -8.05 -5.23 -42.01
C GLY A 167 -6.88 -4.36 -41.56
N GLN A 168 -6.77 -4.07 -40.25
CA GLN A 168 -5.74 -3.19 -39.68
C GLN A 168 -4.49 -3.94 -39.18
N SER A 169 -4.32 -5.20 -39.52
CA SER A 169 -3.23 -6.08 -39.04
C SER A 169 -1.84 -5.52 -39.26
N GLU A 170 -1.58 -4.85 -40.41
CA GLU A 170 -0.28 -4.22 -40.66
C GLU A 170 -0.03 -3.01 -39.75
N LYS A 171 -1.07 -2.23 -39.39
CA LYS A 171 -0.95 -1.10 -38.46
C LYS A 171 -0.57 -1.53 -37.06
N TYR A 172 -1.13 -2.64 -36.59
CA TYR A 172 -0.94 -3.16 -35.22
C TYR A 172 -0.06 -4.42 -35.18
N LYS A 173 0.79 -4.63 -36.15
CA LYS A 173 1.61 -5.84 -36.30
C LYS A 173 2.51 -6.12 -35.08
N LYS A 174 3.11 -5.07 -34.50
CA LYS A 174 3.98 -5.19 -33.32
C LYS A 174 3.19 -5.53 -32.05
N GLU A 175 2.05 -4.91 -31.88
CA GLU A 175 1.13 -5.09 -30.77
C GLU A 175 0.57 -6.51 -30.79
N ILE A 176 0.08 -6.98 -31.94
CA ILE A 176 -0.38 -8.36 -32.14
C ILE A 176 0.72 -9.38 -31.81
N ALA A 177 1.94 -9.16 -32.33
CA ALA A 177 3.06 -10.05 -32.07
C ALA A 177 3.41 -10.11 -30.56
N LYS A 178 3.33 -8.97 -29.87
CA LYS A 178 3.57 -8.89 -28.43
C LYS A 178 2.49 -9.66 -27.65
N LEU A 179 1.21 -9.47 -27.97
CA LEU A 179 0.11 -10.16 -27.30
C LEU A 179 0.11 -11.67 -27.58
N LYS A 180 0.37 -12.10 -28.83
CA LYS A 180 0.47 -13.55 -29.18
C LYS A 180 1.62 -14.27 -28.48
N ASN A 181 2.70 -13.56 -28.13
CA ASN A 181 3.85 -14.12 -27.41
C ASN A 181 3.82 -13.89 -25.91
N MET A 182 2.74 -13.30 -25.38
CA MET A 182 2.59 -13.00 -23.97
C MET A 182 2.25 -14.27 -23.18
N ASN A 183 3.08 -14.60 -22.18
CA ASN A 183 2.74 -15.63 -21.21
C ASN A 183 2.06 -14.98 -20.00
N VAL A 184 0.74 -15.03 -19.96
CA VAL A 184 -0.08 -14.39 -18.91
C VAL A 184 0.25 -14.93 -17.52
N ASN A 185 0.70 -16.18 -17.41
CA ASN A 185 1.04 -16.80 -16.13
C ASN A 185 2.33 -16.26 -15.51
N GLU A 186 3.15 -15.58 -16.30
CA GLU A 186 4.41 -14.95 -15.86
C GLU A 186 4.26 -13.46 -15.55
N LEU A 187 3.06 -12.88 -15.79
CA LEU A 187 2.81 -11.46 -15.57
C LEU A 187 2.41 -11.19 -14.11
N ASP A 188 3.01 -10.16 -13.52
CA ASP A 188 2.51 -9.57 -12.28
C ASP A 188 1.26 -8.71 -12.54
N LYS A 189 0.57 -8.34 -11.46
CA LYS A 189 -0.67 -7.56 -11.53
C LYS A 189 -0.49 -6.22 -12.24
N GLN A 190 0.64 -5.55 -12.02
CA GLN A 190 0.94 -4.26 -12.65
C GLN A 190 1.13 -4.40 -14.17
N GLN A 191 1.80 -5.48 -14.57
CA GLN A 191 1.99 -5.80 -15.99
C GLN A 191 0.66 -6.13 -16.67
N ILE A 192 -0.24 -6.87 -16.00
CA ILE A 192 -1.58 -7.15 -16.48
C ILE A 192 -2.41 -5.87 -16.63
N GLU A 193 -2.47 -5.03 -15.60
CA GLU A 193 -3.20 -3.76 -15.65
C GLU A 193 -2.68 -2.83 -16.75
N LYS A 194 -1.35 -2.76 -16.91
CA LYS A 194 -0.72 -1.99 -17.99
C LYS A 194 -1.11 -2.53 -19.37
N THR A 195 -1.12 -3.86 -19.53
CA THR A 195 -1.51 -4.51 -20.80
C THR A 195 -2.98 -4.24 -21.11
N ARG A 196 -3.88 -4.35 -20.15
CA ARG A 196 -5.30 -4.04 -20.31
C ARG A 196 -5.54 -2.59 -20.70
N ASN A 197 -4.87 -1.64 -20.04
CA ASN A 197 -4.97 -0.23 -20.38
C ASN A 197 -4.45 0.06 -21.82
N LEU A 198 -3.39 -0.61 -22.26
CA LEU A 198 -2.91 -0.50 -23.63
C LEU A 198 -3.92 -1.04 -24.63
N ILE A 199 -4.52 -2.22 -24.37
CA ILE A 199 -5.56 -2.82 -25.23
C ILE A 199 -6.75 -1.87 -25.36
N LYS A 200 -7.26 -1.33 -24.26
CA LYS A 200 -8.36 -0.34 -24.27
C LYS A 200 -8.01 0.91 -25.08
N THR A 201 -6.78 1.43 -24.91
CA THR A 201 -6.28 2.56 -25.69
C THR A 201 -6.29 2.26 -27.19
N TRP A 202 -5.85 1.07 -27.59
CA TRP A 202 -5.82 0.67 -29.01
C TRP A 202 -7.20 0.43 -29.61
N LEU A 203 -8.15 -0.04 -28.81
CA LEU A 203 -9.57 -0.18 -29.21
C LEU A 203 -10.31 1.15 -29.27
N GLY A 204 -9.73 2.24 -28.75
CA GLY A 204 -10.38 3.54 -28.69
C GLY A 204 -11.42 3.66 -27.56
N GLU A 205 -11.40 2.77 -26.59
CA GLU A 205 -12.29 2.72 -25.42
C GLU A 205 -11.77 3.64 -24.27
N ASN A 206 -11.20 4.77 -24.62
CA ASN A 206 -10.82 5.78 -23.62
C ASN A 206 -11.98 6.73 -23.40
N GLU A 207 -12.71 6.59 -22.30
CA GLU A 207 -13.43 7.68 -21.68
C GLU A 207 -12.54 8.46 -20.71
#